data_d22b1075d4bb0a09c38f78210bee40aa
#
_entry.id   d22b1075d4bb0a09c38f78210bee40aa
#
_cell.length_a   1.000
_cell.length_b   1.000
_cell.length_c   1.000
_cell.angle_alpha   90.00
_cell.angle_beta   90.00
_cell.angle_gamma   90.00
#
_symmetry.space_group_name_H-M   'P 1'
#
loop_
_entity.id
_entity.type
_entity.pdbx_description
1 polymer ?
#
loop_
_entity_poly.entity_id
_entity_poly.type
_entity_poly.pdbx_seq_one_letter_code
_entity_poly.pdbx_strand_id
1 'polypeptide(L)'
;MRHNNQRWTVVILIIAGLLLSACTQTPTAREKIVPAHVEQIEGTDLKRVVLTEKAAERLNLQTAPLREEQVVRTRTVGGVVVASPEGQGAGPGKVWVRVRLNESDLNQVDRGQPARVLSLDDEDDGEDADDGLEAEADEGPDVDDAQDDDSAEAALYYLVDNADNSLVPGQRVFVEFALSGSGTSRKIVPYAAVIYDVKGATWVYTNPEPLAFVRQSISVDYIKGDLAFLTEGPSAGTNVVTVGGAELYGAETGVSK
;
A
#
# COMPACT_ATOMS: atom_id res chain seq x y z
N MET A 1 30.92 -95.88 -0.22
CA MET A 1 30.20 -94.78 0.48
C MET A 1 30.80 -93.34 0.22
N ARG A 2 31.26 -92.98 -0.97
CA ARG A 2 31.91 -91.67 -1.23
C ARG A 2 31.15 -90.81 -2.20
N HIS A 3 30.08 -91.26 -2.82
CA HIS A 3 29.36 -90.52 -3.86
C HIS A 3 28.19 -89.64 -3.35
N ASN A 4 27.75 -89.81 -2.12
CA ASN A 4 26.55 -89.17 -1.63
C ASN A 4 26.87 -87.74 -1.05
N ASN A 5 28.07 -87.56 -0.53
CA ASN A 5 28.46 -86.25 0.06
C ASN A 5 28.70 -85.14 -1.00
N GLN A 6 29.13 -85.53 -2.20
CA GLN A 6 29.43 -84.60 -3.28
C GLN A 6 28.15 -84.03 -3.88
N ARG A 7 27.08 -84.74 -3.90
CA ARG A 7 25.75 -84.24 -4.37
C ARG A 7 25.12 -83.24 -3.39
N TRP A 8 25.30 -83.52 -2.10
CA TRP A 8 24.82 -82.64 -1.05
C TRP A 8 25.58 -81.30 -0.99
N THR A 9 26.89 -81.29 -1.18
CA THR A 9 27.69 -80.10 -1.23
C THR A 9 27.37 -79.25 -2.45
N VAL A 10 27.07 -79.84 -3.60
CA VAL A 10 26.64 -79.05 -4.81
C VAL A 10 25.22 -78.50 -4.60
N VAL A 11 24.29 -79.16 -3.96
CA VAL A 11 22.95 -78.66 -3.67
C VAL A 11 23.00 -77.52 -2.65
N ILE A 12 23.84 -77.62 -1.62
CA ILE A 12 24.01 -76.54 -0.62
C ILE A 12 24.65 -75.32 -1.26
N LEU A 13 25.62 -75.43 -2.18
CA LEU A 13 26.22 -74.35 -2.91
C LEU A 13 25.24 -73.68 -3.88
N ILE A 14 24.33 -74.38 -4.50
CA ILE A 14 23.29 -73.83 -5.39
C ILE A 14 22.24 -73.09 -4.56
N ILE A 15 21.84 -73.58 -3.40
CA ILE A 15 20.88 -72.91 -2.50
C ILE A 15 21.51 -71.66 -1.87
N ALA A 16 22.81 -71.68 -1.52
CA ALA A 16 23.53 -70.50 -1.03
C ALA A 16 23.67 -69.38 -2.11
N GLY A 17 23.83 -69.79 -3.40
CA GLY A 17 23.90 -68.87 -4.54
C GLY A 17 22.56 -68.16 -4.87
N LEU A 18 21.42 -68.85 -4.62
CA LEU A 18 20.08 -68.33 -4.84
C LEU A 18 19.61 -67.32 -3.75
N LEU A 19 20.20 -67.35 -2.57
CA LEU A 19 19.86 -66.46 -1.47
C LEU A 19 20.60 -65.10 -1.51
N LEU A 20 21.62 -64.96 -2.35
CA LEU A 20 22.36 -63.67 -2.51
C LEU A 20 21.83 -62.79 -3.66
N SER A 21 20.82 -63.24 -4.42
CA SER A 21 20.25 -62.45 -5.53
C SER A 21 19.08 -61.54 -5.14
N ALA A 22 18.73 -61.43 -3.87
CA ALA A 22 17.54 -60.72 -3.41
C ALA A 22 17.84 -59.47 -2.59
N CYS A 23 18.75 -58.61 -3.03
CA CYS A 23 18.87 -57.24 -2.49
C CYS A 23 19.65 -56.33 -3.41
N THR A 24 19.18 -56.11 -4.65
CA THR A 24 19.48 -54.90 -5.40
C THR A 24 18.17 -54.20 -5.72
N GLN A 25 17.43 -53.83 -4.67
CA GLN A 25 16.55 -52.69 -4.79
C GLN A 25 17.46 -51.46 -4.79
N THR A 26 17.79 -51.00 -5.98
CA THR A 26 18.26 -49.63 -6.17
C THR A 26 17.24 -48.71 -5.49
N PRO A 27 17.61 -47.92 -4.47
CA PRO A 27 16.68 -46.96 -3.96
C PRO A 27 16.40 -46.02 -5.16
N THR A 28 15.18 -46.11 -5.68
CA THR A 28 14.67 -45.08 -6.58
C THR A 28 14.90 -43.77 -5.84
N ALA A 29 15.87 -43.00 -6.27
CA ALA A 29 16.12 -41.67 -5.72
C ALA A 29 14.78 -40.98 -5.80
N ARG A 30 14.12 -40.76 -4.66
CA ARG A 30 12.95 -39.89 -4.61
C ARG A 30 13.41 -38.59 -5.23
N GLU A 31 12.92 -38.30 -6.42
CA GLU A 31 13.14 -37.06 -7.10
C GLU A 31 12.80 -35.96 -6.09
N LYS A 32 13.82 -35.19 -5.68
CA LYS A 32 13.66 -34.18 -4.65
C LYS A 32 12.84 -33.09 -5.31
N ILE A 33 11.53 -33.11 -5.09
CA ILE A 33 10.61 -32.08 -5.59
C ILE A 33 11.10 -30.76 -5.00
N VAL A 34 11.70 -29.93 -5.85
CA VAL A 34 12.12 -28.58 -5.47
C VAL A 34 10.85 -27.73 -5.35
N PRO A 35 10.57 -27.15 -4.19
CA PRO A 35 9.30 -26.44 -3.94
C PRO A 35 9.14 -25.18 -4.81
N ALA A 36 10.26 -24.61 -5.25
CA ALA A 36 10.30 -23.43 -6.13
C ALA A 36 11.47 -23.55 -7.10
N HIS A 37 11.31 -23.08 -8.32
CA HIS A 37 12.42 -22.86 -9.25
C HIS A 37 12.35 -21.47 -9.82
N VAL A 38 13.50 -20.96 -10.25
CA VAL A 38 13.65 -19.60 -10.74
C VAL A 38 14.08 -19.64 -12.20
N GLU A 39 13.33 -18.99 -13.07
CA GLU A 39 13.58 -18.87 -14.48
C GLU A 39 14.03 -17.47 -14.83
N GLN A 40 15.02 -17.33 -15.70
CA GLN A 40 15.42 -16.03 -16.23
C GLN A 40 14.42 -15.60 -17.31
N ILE A 41 13.95 -14.35 -17.26
CA ILE A 41 13.11 -13.79 -18.31
C ILE A 41 14.02 -13.22 -19.39
N GLU A 42 13.94 -13.76 -20.61
CA GLU A 42 14.77 -13.35 -21.72
C GLU A 42 14.70 -11.85 -22.00
N GLY A 43 15.85 -11.22 -22.18
CA GLY A 43 15.96 -9.79 -22.47
C GLY A 43 15.80 -8.86 -21.26
N THR A 44 15.72 -9.42 -20.04
CA THR A 44 15.61 -8.63 -18.80
C THR A 44 16.50 -9.17 -17.69
N ASP A 45 16.76 -8.36 -16.66
CA ASP A 45 17.41 -8.81 -15.42
C ASP A 45 16.38 -9.41 -14.41
N LEU A 46 15.11 -9.48 -14.80
CA LEU A 46 14.05 -10.00 -13.95
C LEU A 46 13.99 -11.53 -14.03
N LYS A 47 13.52 -12.11 -12.96
CA LYS A 47 13.35 -13.54 -12.83
C LYS A 47 11.89 -13.87 -12.53
N ARG A 48 11.46 -15.02 -12.99
CA ARG A 48 10.17 -15.62 -12.67
C ARG A 48 10.38 -16.67 -11.59
N VAL A 49 9.66 -16.55 -10.50
CA VAL A 49 9.59 -17.58 -9.45
C VAL A 49 8.39 -18.45 -9.74
N VAL A 50 8.61 -19.74 -9.99
CA VAL A 50 7.54 -20.73 -10.22
C VAL A 50 7.50 -21.67 -9.02
N LEU A 51 6.32 -21.76 -8.40
CA LEU A 51 6.08 -22.60 -7.23
C LEU A 51 5.33 -23.87 -7.60
N THR A 52 5.50 -24.92 -6.80
CA THR A 52 4.56 -26.04 -6.80
C THR A 52 3.29 -25.65 -6.05
N GLU A 53 2.13 -26.26 -6.36
CA GLU A 53 0.87 -26.03 -5.61
C GLU A 53 1.08 -26.17 -4.10
N LYS A 54 1.74 -27.25 -3.71
CA LYS A 54 2.04 -27.53 -2.29
C LYS A 54 2.91 -26.45 -1.64
N ALA A 55 3.81 -25.80 -2.39
CA ALA A 55 4.61 -24.70 -1.87
C ALA A 55 3.76 -23.45 -1.71
N ALA A 56 2.92 -23.13 -2.70
CA ALA A 56 2.02 -21.98 -2.65
C ALA A 56 1.01 -22.09 -1.49
N GLU A 57 0.42 -23.28 -1.29
CA GLU A 57 -0.46 -23.55 -0.15
C GLU A 57 0.26 -23.35 1.20
N ARG A 58 1.48 -23.87 1.33
CA ARG A 58 2.26 -23.75 2.59
C ARG A 58 2.65 -22.32 2.91
N LEU A 59 2.88 -21.50 1.89
CA LEU A 59 3.18 -20.07 2.03
C LEU A 59 1.91 -19.24 2.24
N ASN A 60 0.72 -19.83 2.09
CA ASN A 60 -0.57 -19.14 2.16
C ASN A 60 -0.59 -17.87 1.30
N LEU A 61 -0.10 -17.98 0.06
CA LEU A 61 0.01 -16.85 -0.84
C LEU A 61 -1.36 -16.23 -1.10
N GLN A 62 -1.44 -14.93 -0.91
CA GLN A 62 -2.64 -14.15 -1.20
C GLN A 62 -2.30 -13.05 -2.19
N THR A 63 -3.26 -12.70 -3.03
CA THR A 63 -3.13 -11.62 -4.01
C THR A 63 -4.33 -10.69 -3.91
N ALA A 64 -4.11 -9.43 -4.26
CA ALA A 64 -5.16 -8.44 -4.44
C ALA A 64 -4.96 -7.71 -5.76
N PRO A 65 -6.03 -7.27 -6.45
CA PRO A 65 -5.90 -6.47 -7.66
C PRO A 65 -5.38 -5.07 -7.32
N LEU A 66 -4.43 -4.57 -8.10
CA LEU A 66 -4.04 -3.17 -8.10
C LEU A 66 -5.22 -2.33 -8.58
N ARG A 67 -5.57 -1.30 -7.82
CA ARG A 67 -6.63 -0.34 -8.17
C ARG A 67 -6.00 0.93 -8.71
N GLU A 68 -6.77 1.69 -9.46
CA GLU A 68 -6.40 3.03 -9.91
C GLU A 68 -7.58 3.95 -9.67
N GLU A 69 -7.37 5.00 -8.88
CA GLU A 69 -8.42 5.91 -8.44
C GLU A 69 -7.90 7.34 -8.50
N GLN A 70 -8.79 8.31 -8.71
CA GLN A 70 -8.46 9.71 -8.50
C GLN A 70 -8.36 9.98 -7.01
N VAL A 71 -7.22 10.49 -6.58
CA VAL A 71 -6.94 10.71 -5.15
C VAL A 71 -6.76 12.19 -4.90
N VAL A 72 -7.63 12.74 -4.06
CA VAL A 72 -7.49 14.09 -3.52
C VAL A 72 -6.64 13.97 -2.25
N ARG A 73 -5.49 14.65 -2.26
CA ARG A 73 -4.65 14.80 -1.06
C ARG A 73 -5.17 15.99 -0.28
N THR A 74 -5.49 15.77 0.97
CA THR A 74 -5.98 16.81 1.88
C THR A 74 -4.98 17.09 2.99
N ARG A 75 -5.12 18.26 3.60
CA ARG A 75 -4.40 18.68 4.80
C ARG A 75 -5.36 19.34 5.77
N THR A 76 -5.30 18.94 7.01
CA THR A 76 -6.09 19.53 8.09
C THR A 76 -5.23 20.46 8.93
N VAL A 77 -5.73 21.66 9.19
CA VAL A 77 -5.07 22.69 10.01
C VAL A 77 -6.08 23.36 10.94
N GLY A 78 -5.59 24.02 11.97
CA GLY A 78 -6.44 24.82 12.85
C GLY A 78 -6.91 26.11 12.15
N GLY A 79 -8.18 26.45 12.35
CA GLY A 79 -8.80 27.69 11.90
C GLY A 79 -9.57 28.37 13.04
N VAL A 80 -9.98 29.61 12.80
CA VAL A 80 -10.80 30.40 13.72
C VAL A 80 -11.95 31.05 12.95
N VAL A 81 -13.15 30.93 13.46
CA VAL A 81 -14.34 31.60 12.93
C VAL A 81 -14.18 33.12 13.18
N VAL A 82 -14.29 33.92 12.12
CA VAL A 82 -14.09 35.37 12.17
C VAL A 82 -15.42 36.10 12.18
N ALA A 83 -15.55 37.07 13.07
CA ALA A 83 -16.69 37.99 13.06
C ALA A 83 -16.69 38.80 11.80
N SER A 84 -17.84 38.96 11.18
CA SER A 84 -18.00 39.91 10.06
C SER A 84 -17.90 41.36 10.59
N PRO A 85 -17.02 42.21 10.03
CA PRO A 85 -17.02 43.65 10.32
C PRO A 85 -18.37 44.26 9.96
N GLU A 86 -18.75 45.36 10.64
CA GLU A 86 -19.97 46.10 10.29
C GLU A 86 -19.91 46.59 8.85
N GLY A 87 -20.87 46.20 8.03
CA GLY A 87 -20.98 46.57 6.62
C GLY A 87 -20.20 45.70 5.61
N GLN A 88 -19.43 44.74 6.08
CA GLN A 88 -18.66 43.78 5.26
C GLN A 88 -18.97 42.34 5.68
N GLY A 89 -20.22 41.97 5.66
CA GLY A 89 -20.61 40.61 6.05
C GLY A 89 -20.38 39.57 4.95
N ALA A 90 -20.10 38.34 5.36
CA ALA A 90 -20.12 37.15 4.48
C ALA A 90 -21.47 36.96 3.79
N GLY A 91 -22.49 37.75 4.19
CA GLY A 91 -23.88 37.60 3.79
C GLY A 91 -24.74 36.94 4.89
N PRO A 92 -26.05 36.98 4.74
CA PRO A 92 -26.95 36.37 5.71
C PRO A 92 -26.72 34.87 5.78
N GLY A 93 -26.54 34.37 7.02
CA GLY A 93 -26.32 32.95 7.25
C GLY A 93 -24.96 32.38 6.83
N LYS A 94 -23.94 33.26 6.65
CA LYS A 94 -22.58 32.85 6.34
C LYS A 94 -21.57 33.44 7.30
N VAL A 95 -20.47 32.76 7.48
CA VAL A 95 -19.30 33.21 8.29
C VAL A 95 -18.02 32.93 7.55
N TRP A 96 -16.95 33.67 7.91
CA TRP A 96 -15.62 33.32 7.47
C TRP A 96 -14.88 32.49 8.50
N VAL A 97 -14.06 31.56 8.00
CA VAL A 97 -13.07 30.84 8.80
C VAL A 97 -11.68 31.25 8.31
N ARG A 98 -10.89 31.80 9.21
CA ARG A 98 -9.51 32.21 8.95
C ARG A 98 -8.55 31.08 9.30
N VAL A 99 -7.66 30.75 8.36
CA VAL A 99 -6.55 29.83 8.54
C VAL A 99 -5.25 30.60 8.35
N ARG A 100 -4.26 30.38 9.21
CA ARG A 100 -2.93 30.96 9.06
C ARG A 100 -1.96 29.89 8.57
N LEU A 101 -1.28 30.19 7.47
CA LEU A 101 -0.31 29.30 6.83
C LEU A 101 0.97 30.05 6.51
N ASN A 102 2.11 29.38 6.63
CA ASN A 102 3.33 29.92 6.06
C ASN A 102 3.24 29.94 4.52
N GLU A 103 4.10 30.72 3.87
CA GLU A 103 4.08 30.90 2.41
C GLU A 103 4.24 29.57 1.64
N SER A 104 5.07 28.66 2.13
CA SER A 104 5.29 27.35 1.50
C SER A 104 4.02 26.51 1.53
N ASP A 105 3.30 26.49 2.64
CA ASP A 105 2.05 25.76 2.79
C ASP A 105 0.93 26.38 1.99
N LEU A 106 0.85 27.73 1.98
CA LEU A 106 -0.13 28.49 1.23
C LEU A 106 -0.05 28.20 -0.28
N ASN A 107 1.16 28.05 -0.82
CA ASN A 107 1.39 27.73 -2.23
C ASN A 107 0.98 26.30 -2.59
N GLN A 108 0.77 25.44 -1.60
CA GLN A 108 0.32 24.07 -1.80
C GLN A 108 -1.21 23.90 -1.72
N VAL A 109 -1.94 24.94 -1.31
CA VAL A 109 -3.41 24.89 -1.23
C VAL A 109 -4.03 24.93 -2.62
N ASP A 110 -4.92 24.00 -2.92
CA ASP A 110 -5.78 24.06 -4.11
C ASP A 110 -7.05 24.85 -3.79
N ARG A 111 -7.00 26.17 -4.07
CA ARG A 111 -8.13 27.09 -3.83
C ARG A 111 -9.31 26.88 -4.79
N GLY A 112 -9.14 26.08 -5.83
CA GLY A 112 -10.21 25.72 -6.75
C GLY A 112 -11.08 24.57 -6.26
N GLN A 113 -10.71 23.96 -5.14
CA GLN A 113 -11.47 22.90 -4.50
C GLN A 113 -12.08 23.41 -3.19
N PRO A 114 -13.31 22.99 -2.84
CA PRO A 114 -13.89 23.33 -1.55
C PRO A 114 -13.07 22.72 -0.41
N ALA A 115 -13.03 23.41 0.71
CA ALA A 115 -12.52 22.90 1.97
C ALA A 115 -13.67 22.38 2.84
N ARG A 116 -13.32 21.66 3.89
CA ARG A 116 -14.28 21.19 4.90
C ARG A 116 -13.91 21.79 6.25
N VAL A 117 -14.90 22.32 6.94
CA VAL A 117 -14.75 22.86 8.29
C VAL A 117 -15.34 21.84 9.26
N LEU A 118 -14.52 21.37 10.20
CA LEU A 118 -14.85 20.37 11.20
C LEU A 118 -14.86 21.01 12.58
N SER A 119 -15.84 20.71 13.41
CA SER A 119 -15.86 21.12 14.81
C SER A 119 -14.75 20.41 15.59
N LEU A 120 -14.25 21.04 16.66
CA LEU A 120 -13.31 20.40 17.60
C LEU A 120 -14.01 19.39 18.53
N ASP A 121 -15.35 19.50 18.63
CA ASP A 121 -16.15 18.64 19.50
C ASP A 121 -16.58 17.33 18.82
N ASP A 122 -16.37 17.22 17.50
CA ASP A 122 -16.58 15.99 16.75
C ASP A 122 -15.36 15.06 16.98
N GLU A 123 -15.25 14.54 18.22
CA GLU A 123 -14.29 13.48 18.53
C GLU A 123 -14.66 12.22 17.74
N ASP A 124 -13.78 11.89 16.86
CA ASP A 124 -13.50 10.65 16.13
C ASP A 124 -14.31 9.40 16.58
N ASP A 125 -15.59 9.36 16.30
CA ASP A 125 -16.39 8.14 16.38
C ASP A 125 -16.27 7.27 15.11
N GLY A 126 -15.21 7.46 14.34
CA GLY A 126 -14.58 6.43 13.50
C GLY A 126 -15.34 5.89 12.29
N GLU A 127 -16.60 6.25 12.03
CA GLU A 127 -17.37 5.61 10.96
C GLU A 127 -18.07 6.52 9.94
N ASP A 128 -18.19 7.84 10.18
CA ASP A 128 -18.77 8.75 9.17
C ASP A 128 -18.05 10.11 9.17
N ALA A 129 -16.90 10.20 8.53
CA ALA A 129 -16.11 11.42 8.34
C ALA A 129 -16.78 12.43 7.36
N ASP A 130 -18.09 12.44 7.27
CA ASP A 130 -18.85 13.26 6.30
C ASP A 130 -19.55 14.49 6.91
N ASP A 131 -19.40 14.75 8.21
CA ASP A 131 -20.12 15.83 8.93
C ASP A 131 -19.47 17.21 8.87
N GLY A 132 -18.42 17.42 8.07
CA GLY A 132 -17.80 18.73 7.89
C GLY A 132 -18.64 19.66 7.02
N LEU A 133 -18.74 20.95 7.40
CA LEU A 133 -19.37 21.98 6.56
C LEU A 133 -18.48 22.30 5.36
N GLU A 134 -19.06 22.33 4.15
CA GLU A 134 -18.37 22.79 2.96
C GLU A 134 -18.03 24.27 3.05
N ALA A 135 -16.82 24.63 2.61
CA ALA A 135 -16.28 25.97 2.65
C ALA A 135 -15.56 26.31 1.34
N GLU A 136 -15.88 27.46 0.76
CA GLU A 136 -15.23 27.95 -0.44
C GLU A 136 -14.11 28.93 -0.08
N ALA A 137 -12.98 28.88 -0.80
CA ALA A 137 -11.92 29.86 -0.62
C ALA A 137 -12.43 31.26 -1.01
N ASP A 138 -12.19 32.23 -0.14
CA ASP A 138 -12.67 33.63 -0.28
C ASP A 138 -11.53 34.60 0.00
N GLU A 139 -11.67 35.86 -0.46
CA GLU A 139 -10.72 36.93 -0.16
C GLU A 139 -10.77 37.35 1.30
N GLY A 140 -11.88 37.03 1.98
CA GLY A 140 -12.12 37.38 3.37
C GLY A 140 -12.60 38.79 3.57
N PRO A 141 -12.80 39.23 4.83
CA PRO A 141 -13.18 40.59 5.14
C PRO A 141 -12.01 41.53 4.91
N ASP A 142 -12.30 42.78 4.41
CA ASP A 142 -11.35 43.88 4.36
C ASP A 142 -11.02 44.37 5.79
N VAL A 143 -10.29 43.55 6.52
CA VAL A 143 -9.70 43.94 7.80
C VAL A 143 -8.23 44.27 7.58
N ASP A 144 -7.80 45.43 8.07
CA ASP A 144 -6.37 45.69 8.21
C ASP A 144 -5.80 44.68 9.21
N ASP A 145 -5.29 43.55 8.70
CA ASP A 145 -4.55 42.56 9.48
C ASP A 145 -3.25 43.12 10.09
N ALA A 146 -3.10 44.47 10.03
CA ALA A 146 -1.92 45.21 10.51
C ALA A 146 -1.71 45.21 12.04
N GLN A 147 -2.52 44.46 12.81
CA GLN A 147 -2.37 44.41 14.27
C GLN A 147 -1.81 43.12 14.82
N ASP A 148 -1.55 42.12 14.01
CA ASP A 148 -0.92 40.88 14.47
C ASP A 148 0.39 40.60 13.73
N ASP A 149 1.42 41.36 14.17
CA ASP A 149 2.76 40.88 14.46
C ASP A 149 3.48 40.06 13.38
N ASP A 150 4.70 40.50 13.08
CA ASP A 150 5.97 39.81 12.72
C ASP A 150 5.96 38.30 12.31
N SER A 151 4.81 37.68 12.13
CA SER A 151 4.72 36.30 11.66
C SER A 151 4.71 36.25 10.13
N ALA A 152 5.66 35.50 9.55
CA ALA A 152 5.74 35.18 8.12
C ALA A 152 4.57 34.28 7.64
N GLU A 153 3.39 34.43 8.27
CA GLU A 153 2.19 33.68 7.99
C GLU A 153 1.18 34.54 7.24
N ALA A 154 0.65 33.98 6.17
CA ALA A 154 -0.43 34.60 5.42
C ALA A 154 -1.79 34.04 5.86
N ALA A 155 -2.81 34.87 5.92
CA ALA A 155 -4.18 34.49 6.18
C ALA A 155 -4.84 33.95 4.91
N LEU A 156 -5.53 32.82 5.03
CA LEU A 156 -6.44 32.29 4.02
C LEU A 156 -7.83 32.25 4.62
N TYR A 157 -8.82 32.74 3.90
CA TYR A 157 -10.20 32.75 4.36
C TYR A 157 -11.04 31.77 3.58
N TYR A 158 -11.97 31.15 4.29
CA TYR A 158 -12.98 30.26 3.75
C TYR A 158 -14.36 30.75 4.14
N LEU A 159 -15.25 30.88 3.15
CA LEU A 159 -16.64 31.24 3.36
C LEU A 159 -17.45 29.98 3.60
N VAL A 160 -18.16 29.96 4.72
CA VAL A 160 -18.94 28.79 5.19
C VAL A 160 -20.40 29.17 5.31
N ASP A 161 -21.31 28.30 4.87
CA ASP A 161 -22.73 28.38 5.17
C ASP A 161 -22.97 28.04 6.64
N ASN A 162 -23.59 28.97 7.37
CA ASN A 162 -23.85 28.86 8.81
C ASN A 162 -25.32 29.26 9.11
N ALA A 163 -26.25 28.82 8.26
CA ALA A 163 -27.66 29.17 8.39
C ALA A 163 -28.28 28.67 9.70
N ASP A 164 -27.75 27.61 10.26
CA ASP A 164 -28.13 27.04 11.55
C ASP A 164 -27.43 27.67 12.77
N ASN A 165 -26.47 28.59 12.53
CA ASN A 165 -25.64 29.24 13.54
C ASN A 165 -24.81 28.28 14.39
N SER A 166 -24.39 27.14 13.83
CA SER A 166 -23.53 26.16 14.50
C SER A 166 -22.11 26.68 14.74
N LEU A 167 -21.62 27.62 13.92
CA LEU A 167 -20.33 28.26 14.08
C LEU A 167 -20.48 29.66 14.72
N VAL A 168 -19.70 29.92 15.76
CA VAL A 168 -19.71 31.18 16.51
C VAL A 168 -18.38 31.93 16.34
N PRO A 169 -18.38 33.26 16.10
CA PRO A 169 -17.16 34.05 16.01
C PRO A 169 -16.23 33.82 17.21
N GLY A 170 -14.95 33.60 16.94
CA GLY A 170 -13.93 33.22 17.93
C GLY A 170 -13.81 31.73 18.20
N GLN A 171 -14.74 30.91 17.70
CA GLN A 171 -14.65 29.46 17.80
C GLN A 171 -13.45 28.93 17.01
N ARG A 172 -12.73 27.97 17.61
CA ARG A 172 -11.68 27.20 16.94
C ARG A 172 -12.28 26.02 16.23
N VAL A 173 -11.80 25.78 15.02
CA VAL A 173 -12.25 24.68 14.15
C VAL A 173 -11.05 24.03 13.47
N PHE A 174 -11.24 22.86 12.91
CA PHE A 174 -10.32 22.30 11.93
C PHE A 174 -10.80 22.63 10.51
N VAL A 175 -9.85 22.90 9.62
CA VAL A 175 -10.11 23.12 8.20
C VAL A 175 -9.31 22.11 7.42
N GLU A 176 -9.99 21.25 6.70
CA GLU A 176 -9.41 20.30 5.77
C GLU A 176 -9.56 20.85 4.36
N PHE A 177 -8.45 21.10 3.68
CA PHE A 177 -8.40 21.61 2.31
C PHE A 177 -7.59 20.67 1.39
N ALA A 178 -7.92 20.70 0.10
CA ALA A 178 -7.20 19.98 -0.93
C ALA A 178 -5.84 20.62 -1.20
N LEU A 179 -4.84 19.76 -1.48
CA LEU A 179 -3.52 20.22 -1.90
C LEU A 179 -3.43 20.29 -3.42
N SER A 180 -2.68 21.26 -3.94
CA SER A 180 -2.40 21.43 -5.36
C SER A 180 -1.82 20.16 -5.98
N GLY A 181 -2.28 19.82 -7.20
CA GLY A 181 -1.95 18.57 -7.86
C GLY A 181 -2.73 17.37 -7.34
N SER A 182 -3.74 17.58 -6.50
CA SER A 182 -4.74 16.56 -6.13
C SER A 182 -5.67 16.21 -7.30
N GLY A 183 -6.43 15.13 -7.15
CA GLY A 183 -7.33 14.65 -8.20
C GLY A 183 -6.59 13.95 -9.34
N THR A 184 -5.30 13.71 -9.21
CA THR A 184 -4.55 12.88 -10.17
C THR A 184 -4.80 11.40 -9.89
N SER A 185 -4.86 10.63 -10.97
CA SER A 185 -4.97 9.16 -10.84
C SER A 185 -3.74 8.59 -10.14
N ARG A 186 -3.96 7.75 -9.16
CA ARG A 186 -2.93 7.01 -8.43
C ARG A 186 -3.25 5.54 -8.45
N LYS A 187 -2.21 4.75 -8.64
CA LYS A 187 -2.28 3.30 -8.46
C LYS A 187 -2.20 2.99 -6.97
N ILE A 188 -3.06 2.10 -6.51
CA ILE A 188 -3.21 1.79 -5.08
C ILE A 188 -3.02 0.29 -4.88
N VAL A 189 -2.16 -0.06 -3.96
CA VAL A 189 -1.95 -1.45 -3.52
C VAL A 189 -1.99 -1.52 -2.00
N PRO A 190 -2.37 -2.67 -1.41
CA PRO A 190 -2.12 -2.89 0.00
C PRO A 190 -0.64 -2.71 0.33
N TYR A 191 -0.30 -2.01 1.40
CA TYR A 191 1.09 -1.77 1.80
C TYR A 191 1.85 -3.09 2.04
N ALA A 192 1.14 -4.13 2.48
CA ALA A 192 1.69 -5.47 2.64
C ALA A 192 2.24 -6.09 1.33
N ALA A 193 1.86 -5.58 0.16
CA ALA A 193 2.40 -6.02 -1.13
C ALA A 193 3.76 -5.38 -1.47
N VAL A 194 4.15 -4.31 -0.78
CA VAL A 194 5.37 -3.56 -1.08
C VAL A 194 6.59 -4.28 -0.51
N ILE A 195 7.54 -4.58 -1.37
CA ILE A 195 8.82 -5.20 -1.02
C ILE A 195 9.93 -4.17 -1.20
N TYR A 196 10.78 -4.03 -0.20
CA TYR A 196 12.00 -3.23 -0.27
C TYR A 196 13.20 -4.15 -0.51
N ASP A 197 13.99 -3.86 -1.50
CA ASP A 197 15.24 -4.57 -1.72
C ASP A 197 16.38 -4.00 -0.86
N VAL A 198 17.52 -4.66 -0.89
CA VAL A 198 18.72 -4.25 -0.11
C VAL A 198 19.29 -2.88 -0.52
N LYS A 199 18.86 -2.33 -1.65
CA LYS A 199 19.26 -1.01 -2.15
C LYS A 199 18.22 0.06 -1.85
N GLY A 200 17.08 -0.32 -1.22
CA GLY A 200 15.96 0.56 -0.93
C GLY A 200 15.01 0.78 -2.11
N ALA A 201 15.16 0.08 -3.23
CA ALA A 201 14.20 0.13 -4.31
C ALA A 201 12.93 -0.65 -3.94
N THR A 202 11.79 -0.17 -4.43
CA THR A 202 10.47 -0.71 -4.12
C THR A 202 9.90 -1.56 -5.25
N TRP A 203 9.28 -2.68 -4.88
CA TRP A 203 8.80 -3.69 -5.79
C TRP A 203 7.48 -4.29 -5.32
N VAL A 204 6.72 -4.86 -6.26
CA VAL A 204 5.62 -5.78 -5.98
C VAL A 204 5.83 -7.06 -6.77
N TYR A 205 5.35 -8.19 -6.25
CA TYR A 205 5.24 -9.41 -7.05
C TYR A 205 3.89 -9.46 -7.73
N THR A 206 3.89 -9.56 -9.05
CA THR A 206 2.70 -9.81 -9.85
C THR A 206 2.53 -11.31 -10.10
N ASN A 207 1.29 -11.74 -10.33
CA ASN A 207 0.96 -13.12 -10.65
C ASN A 207 0.37 -13.20 -12.08
N PRO A 208 1.21 -13.20 -13.12
CA PRO A 208 0.76 -13.21 -14.51
C PRO A 208 0.14 -14.54 -14.93
N GLU A 209 0.58 -15.64 -14.33
CA GLU A 209 0.11 -17.00 -14.57
C GLU A 209 -0.03 -17.75 -13.25
N PRO A 210 -0.88 -18.77 -13.14
CA PRO A 210 -1.00 -19.56 -11.93
C PRO A 210 0.36 -20.08 -11.44
N LEU A 211 0.66 -19.90 -10.15
CA LEU A 211 1.91 -20.31 -9.50
C LEU A 211 3.19 -19.67 -10.02
N ALA A 212 3.10 -18.72 -10.95
CA ALA A 212 4.24 -17.97 -11.49
C ALA A 212 4.19 -16.51 -11.04
N PHE A 213 5.28 -16.03 -10.48
CA PHE A 213 5.39 -14.71 -9.88
C PHE A 213 6.57 -13.95 -10.45
N VAL A 214 6.34 -12.69 -10.81
CA VAL A 214 7.36 -11.82 -11.40
C VAL A 214 7.40 -10.51 -10.63
N ARG A 215 8.59 -10.10 -10.22
CA ARG A 215 8.81 -8.84 -9.54
C ARG A 215 8.72 -7.69 -10.53
N GLN A 216 7.94 -6.65 -10.18
CA GLN A 216 7.85 -5.40 -10.95
C GLN A 216 8.19 -4.21 -10.07
N SER A 217 8.93 -3.27 -10.62
CA SER A 217 9.31 -2.02 -9.94
C SER A 217 8.09 -1.13 -9.76
N ILE A 218 8.03 -0.45 -8.62
CA ILE A 218 7.04 0.56 -8.29
C ILE A 218 7.70 1.81 -7.75
N SER A 219 7.01 2.94 -7.84
CA SER A 219 7.40 4.18 -7.18
C SER A 219 6.29 4.57 -6.20
N VAL A 220 6.59 4.48 -4.90
CA VAL A 220 5.65 4.84 -3.84
C VAL A 220 5.69 6.36 -3.65
N ASP A 221 4.53 7.01 -3.76
CA ASP A 221 4.35 8.45 -3.48
C ASP A 221 4.20 8.66 -1.95
N TYR A 222 3.23 8.00 -1.36
CA TYR A 222 3.00 8.02 0.08
C TYR A 222 2.22 6.78 0.55
N ILE A 223 2.14 6.62 1.87
CA ILE A 223 1.39 5.56 2.53
C ILE A 223 0.32 6.22 3.41
N LYS A 224 -0.92 5.72 3.34
CA LYS A 224 -2.02 6.14 4.21
C LYS A 224 -2.73 4.90 4.75
N GLY A 225 -2.67 4.71 6.06
CA GLY A 225 -3.16 3.49 6.70
C GLY A 225 -2.42 2.26 6.19
N ASP A 226 -3.16 1.30 5.69
CA ASP A 226 -2.68 0.03 5.12
C ASP A 226 -2.52 0.04 3.59
N LEU A 227 -2.63 1.22 2.95
CA LEU A 227 -2.54 1.41 1.51
C LEU A 227 -1.28 2.20 1.11
N ALA A 228 -0.63 1.73 0.05
CA ALA A 228 0.45 2.44 -0.64
C ALA A 228 -0.08 3.04 -1.95
N PHE A 229 0.14 4.34 -2.11
CA PHE A 229 -0.23 5.12 -3.30
C PHE A 229 1.01 5.28 -4.18
N LEU A 230 0.88 4.89 -5.45
CA LEU A 230 1.99 4.79 -6.37
C LEU A 230 1.89 5.83 -7.48
N THR A 231 3.02 6.40 -7.87
CA THR A 231 3.17 7.18 -9.12
C THR A 231 3.43 6.27 -10.31
N GLU A 232 4.17 5.17 -10.10
CA GLU A 232 4.52 4.20 -11.13
C GLU A 232 4.34 2.77 -10.62
N GLY A 233 3.93 1.87 -11.51
CA GLY A 233 3.73 0.45 -11.18
C GLY A 233 2.96 -0.30 -12.26
N PRO A 234 2.60 -1.56 -12.00
CA PRO A 234 1.79 -2.38 -12.91
C PRO A 234 0.49 -1.70 -13.31
N SER A 235 -0.16 -2.19 -14.36
CA SER A 235 -1.47 -1.70 -14.80
C SER A 235 -2.55 -2.02 -13.78
N ALA A 236 -3.60 -1.20 -13.73
CA ALA A 236 -4.79 -1.48 -12.93
C ALA A 236 -5.38 -2.85 -13.29
N GLY A 237 -5.89 -3.56 -12.28
CA GLY A 237 -6.39 -4.92 -12.41
C GLY A 237 -5.32 -6.02 -12.31
N THR A 238 -4.02 -5.67 -12.33
CA THR A 238 -2.96 -6.64 -12.11
C THR A 238 -3.01 -7.17 -10.68
N ASN A 239 -3.03 -8.50 -10.51
CA ASN A 239 -2.95 -9.11 -9.19
C ASN A 239 -1.53 -8.99 -8.63
N VAL A 240 -1.42 -8.42 -7.44
CA VAL A 240 -0.17 -8.29 -6.67
C VAL A 240 -0.24 -9.15 -5.42
N VAL A 241 0.90 -9.74 -5.06
CA VAL A 241 1.01 -10.62 -3.88
C VAL A 241 1.00 -9.76 -2.62
N THR A 242 0.07 -10.05 -1.70
CA THR A 242 -0.09 -9.35 -0.42
C THR A 242 0.42 -10.17 0.77
N VAL A 243 0.46 -11.51 0.63
CA VAL A 243 1.02 -12.42 1.63
C VAL A 243 2.00 -13.36 0.93
N GLY A 244 3.18 -13.55 1.49
CA GLY A 244 4.22 -14.44 0.95
C GLY A 244 5.21 -13.76 0.01
N GLY A 245 5.16 -12.43 -0.15
CA GLY A 245 6.07 -11.67 -1.02
C GLY A 245 7.53 -11.75 -0.57
N ALA A 246 7.79 -11.73 0.74
CA ALA A 246 9.15 -11.85 1.28
C ALA A 246 9.77 -13.24 0.99
N GLU A 247 8.98 -14.29 1.04
CA GLU A 247 9.37 -15.66 0.72
C GLU A 247 9.68 -15.80 -0.78
N LEU A 248 8.89 -15.18 -1.65
CA LEU A 248 9.17 -15.11 -3.09
C LEU A 248 10.49 -14.38 -3.35
N TYR A 249 10.73 -13.26 -2.65
CA TYR A 249 11.99 -12.52 -2.75
C TYR A 249 13.19 -13.36 -2.30
N GLY A 250 13.04 -14.10 -1.20
CA GLY A 250 14.04 -15.05 -0.72
C GLY A 250 14.33 -16.16 -1.73
N ALA A 251 13.31 -16.71 -2.38
CA ALA A 251 13.45 -17.73 -3.40
C ALA A 251 14.13 -17.18 -4.67
N GLU A 252 13.78 -15.97 -5.10
CA GLU A 252 14.36 -15.30 -6.29
C GLU A 252 15.84 -14.98 -6.11
N THR A 253 16.22 -14.49 -4.93
CA THR A 253 17.58 -14.00 -4.65
C THR A 253 18.52 -15.07 -4.10
N GLY A 254 18.00 -16.24 -3.75
CA GLY A 254 18.77 -17.33 -3.16
C GLY A 254 19.10 -17.11 -1.67
N VAL A 255 18.52 -16.10 -1.03
CA VAL A 255 18.63 -15.86 0.40
C VAL A 255 17.59 -16.71 1.14
N SER A 256 17.73 -18.03 1.07
CA SER A 256 17.01 -18.92 1.99
C SER A 256 17.88 -19.16 3.22
N LYS A 257 17.32 -18.91 4.39
CA LYS A 257 17.92 -19.29 5.68
C LYS A 257 18.00 -20.81 5.82
#